data_c169b217a0da4ddde9a4dd829b2ab0c1
#
_entry.id   c169b217a0da4ddde9a4dd829b2ab0c1
#
_cell.length_a   1.000
_cell.length_b   1.000
_cell.length_c   1.000
_cell.angle_alpha   90.00
_cell.angle_beta   90.00
_cell.angle_gamma   90.00
#
_symmetry.space_group_name_H-M   'P 1'
#
loop_
_entity.id
_entity.type
_entity.pdbx_description
1 polymer ?
#
loop_
_entity_poly.entity_id
_entity_poly.type
_entity_poly.pdbx_seq_one_letter_code
_entity_poly.pdbx_strand_id
1 'polypeptide(L)'
;MSTTLDWYGCATFRLRTAGLTIFLDAYIDRAAGAAGPQPPRTADEVDRCDWIVVGHSHFDHLYGAERILANTDATLIASYESVRIMAEAGVAPDRMIAVAGGETVDLGSGVRVSVYPSQHSCVWSHTQMSQADEVCLGDLGVTWQEQHERMQALTRHLAEDLDGGAREHLAASMAGHSPRGDGGALVFLFDLPDGRLFYQDTSGHWSGVLRDLRPDVAIVAAAGRGNVDGEPIQGSLARFVGRQVDLLRPRTVILSHHDDWLPGFSVDTDVAPIRDEIARVAPGARLLELGYLDATPILPL
;
A
#
# COMPACT_ATOMS: atom_id res chain seq x y z
N MET A 1 2.99 3.20 26.12
CA MET A 1 3.22 4.26 25.10
C MET A 1 2.18 4.03 24.03
N SER A 2 1.51 5.07 23.54
CA SER A 2 0.50 4.95 22.50
C SER A 2 1.14 4.58 21.16
N THR A 3 0.46 3.76 20.36
CA THR A 3 0.83 3.48 18.98
C THR A 3 0.49 4.69 18.10
N THR A 4 1.46 5.19 17.34
CA THR A 4 1.31 6.36 16.45
C THR A 4 1.66 6.01 15.01
N LEU A 5 1.03 6.72 14.08
CA LEU A 5 1.21 6.56 12.65
C LEU A 5 1.55 7.91 12.01
N ASP A 6 2.58 7.93 11.20
CA ASP A 6 2.89 9.03 10.27
C ASP A 6 2.62 8.59 8.85
N TRP A 7 1.88 9.37 8.09
CA TRP A 7 1.68 9.13 6.67
C TRP A 7 2.70 9.91 5.84
N TYR A 8 3.44 9.21 4.99
CA TYR A 8 4.40 9.78 4.05
C TYR A 8 3.82 10.04 2.67
N GLY A 9 2.52 9.70 2.46
CA GLY A 9 1.83 9.73 1.18
C GLY A 9 1.84 8.37 0.47
N CYS A 10 1.08 8.22 -0.62
CA CYS A 10 0.83 6.93 -1.28
C CYS A 10 0.40 5.87 -0.26
N ALA A 11 1.04 4.71 -0.25
CA ALA A 11 0.82 3.67 0.76
C ALA A 11 1.87 3.65 1.88
N THR A 12 2.80 4.62 1.93
CA THR A 12 3.92 4.60 2.87
C THR A 12 3.56 5.22 4.22
N PHE A 13 3.76 4.45 5.28
CA PHE A 13 3.56 4.91 6.66
C PHE A 13 4.75 4.54 7.56
N ARG A 14 4.94 5.32 8.62
CA ARG A 14 5.82 4.97 9.73
C ARG A 14 4.98 4.70 10.97
N LEU A 15 4.96 3.44 11.40
CA LEU A 15 4.32 2.98 12.63
C LEU A 15 5.34 3.01 13.77
N ARG A 16 4.99 3.68 14.88
CA ARG A 16 5.77 3.65 16.11
C ARG A 16 4.95 3.01 17.21
N THR A 17 5.45 1.89 17.76
CA THR A 17 4.76 1.10 18.78
C THR A 17 5.77 0.36 19.65
N ALA A 18 5.54 0.25 20.95
CA ALA A 18 6.35 -0.53 21.90
C ALA A 18 7.87 -0.28 21.80
N GLY A 19 8.30 0.92 21.39
CA GLY A 19 9.69 1.29 21.19
C GLY A 19 10.25 0.94 19.81
N LEU A 20 9.50 0.24 18.96
CA LEU A 20 9.86 -0.08 17.57
C LEU A 20 9.42 1.03 16.60
N THR A 21 10.19 1.17 15.54
CA THR A 21 9.88 1.97 14.34
C THR A 21 9.76 1.02 13.15
N ILE A 22 8.57 0.94 12.55
CA ILE A 22 8.26 0.03 11.46
C ILE A 22 7.79 0.86 10.27
N PHE A 23 8.41 0.70 9.11
CA PHE A 23 7.89 1.25 7.87
C PHE A 23 6.94 0.25 7.19
N LEU A 24 5.77 0.74 6.81
CA LEU A 24 4.79 0.08 5.97
C LEU A 24 4.98 0.67 4.58
N ASP A 25 5.54 -0.10 3.66
CA ASP A 25 6.17 0.33 2.42
C ASP A 25 7.30 1.36 2.61
N ALA A 26 8.01 1.70 1.52
CA ALA A 26 9.22 2.50 1.60
C ALA A 26 9.30 3.63 0.55
N TYR A 27 8.21 3.92 -0.15
CA TYR A 27 8.16 4.95 -1.19
C TYR A 27 8.05 6.34 -0.55
N ILE A 28 9.20 6.91 -0.14
CA ILE A 28 9.30 8.20 0.53
C ILE A 28 9.58 9.33 -0.47
N ASP A 29 10.54 9.11 -1.38
CA ASP A 29 10.89 10.09 -2.41
C ASP A 29 9.74 10.27 -3.40
N ARG A 30 9.45 11.52 -3.75
CA ARG A 30 8.33 11.88 -4.62
C ARG A 30 8.79 12.53 -5.91
N ALA A 31 8.02 12.33 -6.97
CA ALA A 31 8.16 13.11 -8.19
C ALA A 31 7.93 14.62 -7.91
N ALA A 32 8.56 15.47 -8.69
CA ALA A 32 8.30 16.90 -8.62
C ALA A 32 6.81 17.19 -8.89
N GLY A 33 6.18 18.00 -8.04
CA GLY A 33 4.76 18.33 -8.12
C GLY A 33 3.80 17.28 -7.52
N ALA A 34 4.29 16.12 -7.09
CA ALA A 34 3.47 15.12 -6.41
C ALA A 34 3.03 15.59 -5.01
N ALA A 35 1.86 15.09 -4.58
CA ALA A 35 1.41 15.27 -3.21
C ALA A 35 2.38 14.60 -2.21
N GLY A 36 2.56 15.20 -1.04
CA GLY A 36 3.44 14.67 -0.01
C GLY A 36 3.79 15.67 1.07
N PRO A 37 4.64 15.27 2.02
CA PRO A 37 5.10 16.15 3.11
C PRO A 37 5.79 17.42 2.59
N GLN A 38 5.64 18.51 3.34
CA GLN A 38 6.36 19.74 3.08
C GLN A 38 7.23 20.11 4.31
N PRO A 39 8.54 20.31 4.18
CA PRO A 39 9.34 20.10 2.96
C PRO A 39 9.36 18.64 2.50
N PRO A 40 9.71 18.36 1.24
CA PRO A 40 9.85 17.00 0.73
C PRO A 40 10.80 16.16 1.60
N ARG A 41 10.49 14.88 1.74
CA ARG A 41 11.33 13.90 2.46
C ARG A 41 11.97 12.92 1.49
N THR A 42 13.08 12.33 1.93
CA THR A 42 13.80 11.29 1.18
C THR A 42 14.06 10.08 2.06
N ALA A 43 14.23 8.91 1.44
CA ALA A 43 14.60 7.69 2.15
C ALA A 43 15.98 7.80 2.83
N ASP A 44 16.87 8.65 2.30
CA ASP A 44 18.21 8.89 2.87
C ASP A 44 18.17 9.64 4.22
N GLU A 45 17.06 10.32 4.54
CA GLU A 45 16.86 10.99 5.82
C GLU A 45 16.40 10.06 6.94
N VAL A 46 16.10 8.80 6.63
CA VAL A 46 15.66 7.81 7.61
C VAL A 46 16.86 7.28 8.37
N ASP A 47 17.01 7.69 9.63
CA ASP A 47 18.10 7.33 10.52
C ASP A 47 17.69 6.27 11.57
N ARG A 48 16.39 5.94 11.66
CA ARG A 48 15.85 4.94 12.56
C ARG A 48 14.75 4.12 11.91
N CYS A 49 15.00 2.84 11.81
CA CYS A 49 14.04 1.83 11.39
C CYS A 49 14.45 0.48 11.98
N ASP A 50 13.50 -0.27 12.53
CA ASP A 50 13.72 -1.62 13.03
C ASP A 50 13.20 -2.66 12.00
N TRP A 51 12.09 -2.35 11.33
CA TRP A 51 11.46 -3.23 10.36
C TRP A 51 10.87 -2.47 9.17
N ILE A 52 10.93 -3.06 7.99
CA ILE A 52 10.19 -2.63 6.81
C ILE A 52 9.29 -3.79 6.37
N VAL A 53 7.99 -3.55 6.18
CA VAL A 53 7.09 -4.51 5.52
C VAL A 53 6.65 -3.91 4.20
N VAL A 54 6.68 -4.68 3.11
CA VAL A 54 6.30 -4.22 1.77
C VAL A 54 5.23 -5.13 1.20
N GLY A 55 4.10 -4.55 0.80
CA GLY A 55 2.95 -5.30 0.33
C GLY A 55 3.15 -5.93 -1.05
N HIS A 56 3.86 -5.26 -1.96
CA HIS A 56 4.22 -5.83 -3.27
C HIS A 56 5.41 -5.08 -3.90
N SER A 57 5.90 -5.56 -5.05
CA SER A 57 7.20 -5.14 -5.59
C SER A 57 7.17 -3.96 -6.57
N HIS A 58 6.04 -3.26 -6.76
CA HIS A 58 6.02 -2.06 -7.58
C HIS A 58 6.88 -0.95 -6.98
N PHE A 59 7.34 -0.02 -7.82
CA PHE A 59 8.30 1.01 -7.41
C PHE A 59 7.71 1.95 -6.35
N ASP A 60 6.44 2.27 -6.45
CA ASP A 60 5.68 3.14 -5.53
C ASP A 60 5.42 2.52 -4.14
N HIS A 61 5.97 1.34 -3.89
CA HIS A 61 5.97 0.65 -2.59
C HIS A 61 7.38 0.29 -2.12
N LEU A 62 8.26 -0.11 -3.03
CA LEU A 62 9.57 -0.68 -2.72
C LEU A 62 10.74 0.31 -2.84
N TYR A 63 10.62 1.35 -3.71
CA TYR A 63 11.72 2.29 -3.99
C TYR A 63 12.07 3.12 -2.75
N GLY A 64 13.33 3.01 -2.31
CA GLY A 64 13.83 3.63 -1.08
C GLY A 64 14.11 2.63 0.03
N ALA A 65 13.55 1.40 -0.02
CA ALA A 65 13.81 0.36 0.98
C ALA A 65 15.32 0.05 1.07
N GLU A 66 16.03 -0.01 -0.06
CA GLU A 66 17.47 -0.26 -0.13
C GLU A 66 18.28 0.79 0.62
N ARG A 67 17.87 2.07 0.55
CA ARG A 67 18.56 3.18 1.23
C ARG A 67 18.25 3.20 2.72
N ILE A 68 17.00 2.95 3.11
CA ILE A 68 16.63 2.80 4.53
C ILE A 68 17.42 1.64 5.15
N LEU A 69 17.49 0.50 4.47
CA LEU A 69 18.27 -0.66 4.93
C LEU A 69 19.78 -0.36 5.01
N ALA A 70 20.31 0.45 4.11
CA ALA A 70 21.71 0.86 4.16
C ALA A 70 22.03 1.80 5.35
N ASN A 71 21.07 2.64 5.74
CA ASN A 71 21.24 3.66 6.79
C ASN A 71 20.85 3.17 8.20
N THR A 72 20.19 2.00 8.30
CA THR A 72 19.66 1.50 9.59
C THR A 72 19.96 0.00 9.77
N ASP A 73 19.62 -0.52 10.94
CA ASP A 73 19.71 -1.97 11.21
C ASP A 73 18.40 -2.72 10.88
N ALA A 74 17.49 -2.14 10.10
CA ALA A 74 16.20 -2.72 9.80
C ALA A 74 16.29 -4.07 9.07
N THR A 75 15.27 -4.90 9.26
CA THR A 75 15.03 -6.12 8.47
C THR A 75 13.79 -5.92 7.59
N LEU A 76 13.88 -6.36 6.34
CA LEU A 76 12.78 -6.34 5.38
C LEU A 76 11.94 -7.60 5.46
N ILE A 77 10.61 -7.47 5.48
CA ILE A 77 9.64 -8.56 5.26
C ILE A 77 8.86 -8.23 3.99
N ALA A 78 8.98 -9.06 2.96
CA ALA A 78 8.38 -8.77 1.66
C ALA A 78 8.18 -10.05 0.82
N SER A 79 7.50 -9.94 -0.32
CA SER A 79 7.35 -11.04 -1.26
C SER A 79 8.70 -11.52 -1.81
N TYR A 80 8.75 -12.75 -2.34
CA TYR A 80 9.94 -13.29 -2.98
C TYR A 80 10.46 -12.41 -4.11
N GLU A 81 9.57 -11.76 -4.86
CA GLU A 81 9.95 -10.84 -5.93
C GLU A 81 10.57 -9.54 -5.36
N SER A 82 9.99 -8.98 -4.31
CA SER A 82 10.58 -7.81 -3.63
C SER A 82 11.97 -8.13 -3.06
N VAL A 83 12.14 -9.30 -2.44
CA VAL A 83 13.44 -9.75 -1.93
C VAL A 83 14.46 -9.94 -3.06
N ARG A 84 14.04 -10.49 -4.22
CA ARG A 84 14.91 -10.61 -5.39
C ARG A 84 15.40 -9.24 -5.86
N ILE A 85 14.50 -8.24 -5.96
CA ILE A 85 14.83 -6.87 -6.37
C ILE A 85 15.79 -6.22 -5.37
N MET A 86 15.54 -6.38 -4.08
CA MET A 86 16.41 -5.83 -3.04
C MET A 86 17.80 -6.49 -3.02
N ALA A 87 17.87 -7.80 -3.30
CA ALA A 87 19.15 -8.49 -3.46
C ALA A 87 19.94 -7.94 -4.67
N GLU A 88 19.29 -7.64 -5.81
CA GLU A 88 19.89 -6.97 -6.95
C GLU A 88 20.36 -5.54 -6.60
N ALA A 89 19.65 -4.85 -5.71
CA ALA A 89 20.06 -3.55 -5.17
C ALA A 89 21.19 -3.63 -4.13
N GLY A 90 21.68 -4.84 -3.81
CA GLY A 90 22.82 -5.05 -2.92
C GLY A 90 22.46 -5.21 -1.44
N VAL A 91 21.19 -5.37 -1.10
CA VAL A 91 20.77 -5.67 0.30
C VAL A 91 21.23 -7.07 0.69
N ALA A 92 21.86 -7.18 1.87
CA ALA A 92 22.38 -8.45 2.38
C ALA A 92 21.25 -9.46 2.64
N PRO A 93 21.39 -10.74 2.25
CA PRO A 93 20.33 -11.74 2.38
C PRO A 93 19.85 -11.98 3.82
N ASP A 94 20.72 -11.83 4.83
CA ASP A 94 20.40 -11.96 6.25
C ASP A 94 19.57 -10.79 6.82
N ARG A 95 19.35 -9.75 6.02
CA ARG A 95 18.52 -8.58 6.31
C ARG A 95 17.12 -8.68 5.67
N MET A 96 16.76 -9.82 5.09
CA MET A 96 15.51 -9.98 4.34
C MET A 96 14.81 -11.28 4.70
N ILE A 97 13.50 -11.20 4.91
CA ILE A 97 12.59 -12.35 5.13
C ILE A 97 11.61 -12.39 3.95
N ALA A 98 11.74 -13.41 3.11
CA ALA A 98 10.81 -13.65 2.01
C ALA A 98 9.56 -14.36 2.53
N VAL A 99 8.37 -13.84 2.19
CA VAL A 99 7.07 -14.36 2.61
C VAL A 99 6.11 -14.50 1.42
N ALA A 100 5.12 -15.37 1.56
CA ALA A 100 4.12 -15.62 0.51
C ALA A 100 2.66 -15.58 1.03
N GLY A 101 2.50 -15.43 2.35
CA GLY A 101 1.22 -15.49 3.06
C GLY A 101 1.04 -16.81 3.83
N GLY A 102 0.68 -16.67 5.10
CA GLY A 102 0.58 -17.77 6.08
C GLY A 102 1.66 -17.71 7.17
N GLU A 103 2.70 -16.88 6.98
CA GLU A 103 3.78 -16.70 7.95
C GLU A 103 3.34 -15.77 9.10
N THR A 104 3.94 -15.98 10.26
CA THR A 104 3.89 -15.03 11.40
C THR A 104 5.31 -14.76 11.86
N VAL A 105 5.70 -13.49 11.88
CA VAL A 105 7.03 -13.05 12.29
C VAL A 105 6.94 -12.29 13.61
N ASP A 106 7.79 -12.65 14.58
CA ASP A 106 7.96 -11.91 15.82
C ASP A 106 8.91 -10.73 15.58
N LEU A 107 8.40 -9.52 15.76
CA LEU A 107 9.17 -8.28 15.55
C LEU A 107 9.89 -7.82 16.83
N GLY A 108 9.71 -8.52 17.94
CA GLY A 108 10.20 -8.13 19.25
C GLY A 108 9.25 -7.20 20.01
N SER A 109 9.57 -6.89 21.24
CA SER A 109 8.79 -5.99 22.11
C SER A 109 7.30 -6.36 22.28
N GLY A 110 6.93 -7.61 22.03
CA GLY A 110 5.54 -8.08 22.07
C GLY A 110 4.73 -7.75 20.82
N VAL A 111 5.38 -7.34 19.73
CA VAL A 111 4.77 -7.07 18.42
C VAL A 111 5.00 -8.24 17.50
N ARG A 112 3.93 -8.71 16.84
CA ARG A 112 3.99 -9.75 15.80
C ARG A 112 3.26 -9.29 14.57
N VAL A 113 3.68 -9.76 13.40
CA VAL A 113 2.99 -9.55 12.12
C VAL A 113 2.65 -10.89 11.49
N SER A 114 1.36 -11.07 11.17
CA SER A 114 0.87 -12.18 10.35
C SER A 114 0.67 -11.72 8.93
N VAL A 115 1.20 -12.48 7.98
CA VAL A 115 1.18 -12.18 6.55
C VAL A 115 0.09 -13.00 5.87
N TYR A 116 -0.67 -12.39 4.98
CA TYR A 116 -1.71 -13.07 4.21
C TYR A 116 -1.59 -12.74 2.72
N PRO A 117 -1.96 -13.68 1.82
CA PRO A 117 -2.01 -13.39 0.40
C PRO A 117 -3.13 -12.39 0.10
N SER A 118 -2.90 -11.53 -0.88
CA SER A 118 -3.87 -10.54 -1.36
C SER A 118 -3.92 -10.50 -2.88
N GLN A 119 -4.57 -9.49 -3.42
CA GLN A 119 -4.67 -9.20 -4.85
C GLN A 119 -4.18 -7.78 -5.12
N HIS A 120 -3.55 -7.57 -6.27
CA HIS A 120 -3.29 -6.23 -6.78
C HIS A 120 -4.56 -5.62 -7.37
N SER A 121 -4.67 -4.28 -7.37
CA SER A 121 -5.71 -3.58 -8.11
C SER A 121 -5.71 -3.98 -9.60
N CYS A 122 -6.85 -3.87 -10.28
CA CYS A 122 -6.96 -4.24 -11.69
C CYS A 122 -6.42 -3.11 -12.60
N VAL A 123 -5.13 -2.79 -12.50
CA VAL A 123 -4.46 -1.77 -13.36
C VAL A 123 -4.52 -2.10 -14.85
N TRP A 124 -4.77 -3.37 -15.19
CA TRP A 124 -5.00 -3.83 -16.55
C TRP A 124 -6.42 -3.56 -17.06
N SER A 125 -7.34 -3.10 -16.19
CA SER A 125 -8.69 -2.72 -16.60
C SER A 125 -8.63 -1.56 -17.60
N HIS A 126 -9.46 -1.61 -18.66
CA HIS A 126 -9.53 -0.53 -19.63
C HIS A 126 -10.19 0.74 -19.07
N THR A 127 -10.88 0.62 -17.92
CA THR A 127 -11.48 1.75 -17.20
C THR A 127 -10.74 1.97 -15.91
N GLN A 128 -9.98 3.06 -15.82
CA GLN A 128 -9.41 3.55 -14.58
C GLN A 128 -10.42 4.48 -13.90
N MET A 129 -10.60 4.32 -12.59
CA MET A 129 -11.49 5.20 -11.82
C MET A 129 -10.76 6.53 -11.54
N SER A 130 -11.34 7.63 -12.00
CA SER A 130 -10.86 8.99 -11.69
C SER A 130 -11.58 9.61 -10.50
N GLN A 131 -12.78 9.11 -10.17
CA GLN A 131 -13.59 9.58 -9.05
C GLN A 131 -14.03 8.38 -8.19
N ALA A 132 -14.12 8.57 -6.87
CA ALA A 132 -14.46 7.50 -5.95
C ALA A 132 -15.89 6.96 -6.10
N ASP A 133 -16.81 7.74 -6.62
CA ASP A 133 -18.22 7.37 -6.87
C ASP A 133 -18.48 6.87 -8.31
N GLU A 134 -17.49 6.93 -9.19
CA GLU A 134 -17.60 6.43 -10.56
C GLU A 134 -17.92 4.94 -10.58
N VAL A 135 -18.95 4.55 -11.35
CA VAL A 135 -19.35 3.16 -11.48
C VAL A 135 -18.73 2.54 -12.71
N CYS A 136 -17.85 1.57 -12.50
CA CYS A 136 -17.24 0.80 -13.56
C CYS A 136 -17.87 -0.60 -13.66
N LEU A 137 -18.22 -1.02 -14.87
CA LEU A 137 -18.77 -2.34 -15.19
C LEU A 137 -17.93 -2.98 -16.29
N GLY A 138 -17.94 -4.32 -16.33
CA GLY A 138 -17.21 -5.07 -17.36
C GLY A 138 -15.83 -5.54 -16.91
N ASP A 139 -15.00 -5.91 -17.86
CA ASP A 139 -13.66 -6.51 -17.67
C ASP A 139 -13.62 -7.87 -16.96
N LEU A 140 -14.76 -8.54 -16.79
CA LEU A 140 -14.81 -9.89 -16.20
C LEU A 140 -14.26 -10.95 -17.16
N GLY A 141 -13.59 -11.96 -16.61
CA GLY A 141 -13.10 -13.10 -17.38
C GLY A 141 -11.97 -12.75 -18.36
N VAL A 142 -11.25 -11.65 -18.14
CA VAL A 142 -10.11 -11.25 -18.97
C VAL A 142 -8.96 -12.25 -18.78
N THR A 143 -8.48 -12.81 -19.89
CA THR A 143 -7.40 -13.80 -19.88
C THR A 143 -6.06 -13.15 -19.50
N TRP A 144 -5.09 -13.96 -19.04
CA TRP A 144 -3.74 -13.48 -18.75
C TRP A 144 -3.08 -12.78 -19.96
N GLN A 145 -3.31 -13.30 -21.18
CA GLN A 145 -2.78 -12.68 -22.40
C GLN A 145 -3.36 -11.27 -22.59
N GLU A 146 -4.67 -11.12 -22.44
CA GLU A 146 -5.35 -9.83 -22.58
C GLU A 146 -4.90 -8.84 -21.49
N GLN A 147 -4.75 -9.30 -20.23
CA GLN A 147 -4.20 -8.48 -19.16
C GLN A 147 -2.80 -7.97 -19.51
N HIS A 148 -1.93 -8.87 -20.01
CA HIS A 148 -0.56 -8.52 -20.38
C HIS A 148 -0.52 -7.51 -21.54
N GLU A 149 -1.33 -7.70 -22.59
CA GLU A 149 -1.45 -6.77 -23.71
C GLU A 149 -1.94 -5.39 -23.25
N ARG A 150 -2.93 -5.33 -22.35
CA ARG A 150 -3.44 -4.08 -21.76
C ARG A 150 -2.40 -3.38 -20.89
N MET A 151 -1.65 -4.13 -20.08
CA MET A 151 -0.55 -3.57 -19.27
C MET A 151 0.56 -2.98 -20.15
N GLN A 152 0.92 -3.64 -21.24
CA GLN A 152 1.89 -3.07 -22.20
C GLN A 152 1.36 -1.79 -22.86
N ALA A 153 0.06 -1.73 -23.16
CA ALA A 153 -0.55 -0.53 -23.72
C ALA A 153 -0.55 0.62 -22.69
N LEU A 154 -0.90 0.33 -21.43
CA LEU A 154 -0.83 1.31 -20.34
C LEU A 154 0.59 1.85 -20.15
N THR A 155 1.61 0.98 -20.12
CA THR A 155 3.01 1.40 -19.97
C THR A 155 3.46 2.34 -21.09
N ARG A 156 3.04 2.07 -22.35
CA ARG A 156 3.34 2.99 -23.46
C ARG A 156 2.64 4.35 -23.30
N HIS A 157 1.38 4.34 -22.88
CA HIS A 157 0.59 5.54 -22.68
C HIS A 157 1.17 6.41 -21.55
N LEU A 158 1.54 5.79 -20.43
CA LEU A 158 2.21 6.48 -19.32
C LEU A 158 3.52 7.15 -19.75
N ALA A 159 4.29 6.52 -20.62
CA ALA A 159 5.53 7.11 -21.14
C ALA A 159 5.27 8.39 -21.98
N GLU A 160 4.07 8.54 -22.54
CA GLU A 160 3.66 9.69 -23.35
C GLU A 160 3.02 10.81 -22.48
N ASP A 161 2.22 10.45 -21.47
CA ASP A 161 1.39 11.39 -20.71
C ASP A 161 2.05 11.96 -19.45
N LEU A 162 3.02 11.24 -18.85
CA LEU A 162 3.75 11.75 -17.69
C LEU A 162 4.53 13.01 -18.05
N ASP A 163 4.50 14.01 -17.17
CA ASP A 163 5.38 15.18 -17.29
C ASP A 163 6.86 14.80 -17.15
N GLY A 164 7.77 15.75 -17.44
CA GLY A 164 9.21 15.49 -17.41
C GLY A 164 9.71 15.03 -16.04
N GLY A 165 9.22 15.66 -14.97
CA GLY A 165 9.64 15.32 -13.59
C GLY A 165 9.14 13.96 -13.14
N ALA A 166 7.89 13.62 -13.42
CA ALA A 166 7.30 12.32 -13.11
C ALA A 166 7.98 11.20 -13.92
N ARG A 167 8.31 11.47 -15.18
CA ARG A 167 9.04 10.53 -16.06
C ARG A 167 10.45 10.26 -15.58
N GLU A 168 11.20 11.30 -15.19
CA GLU A 168 12.54 11.17 -14.63
C GLU A 168 12.51 10.39 -13.32
N HIS A 169 11.55 10.69 -12.44
CA HIS A 169 11.37 9.96 -11.19
C HIS A 169 11.06 8.48 -11.41
N LEU A 170 10.12 8.15 -12.33
CA LEU A 170 9.81 6.77 -12.69
C LEU A 170 11.04 6.04 -13.24
N ALA A 171 11.80 6.69 -14.15
CA ALA A 171 13.01 6.11 -14.68
C ALA A 171 14.06 5.84 -13.59
N ALA A 172 14.24 6.78 -12.64
CA ALA A 172 15.16 6.61 -11.52
C ALA A 172 14.72 5.47 -10.58
N SER A 173 13.43 5.37 -10.28
CA SER A 173 12.87 4.34 -9.40
C SER A 173 12.90 2.92 -10.00
N MET A 174 13.04 2.84 -11.33
CA MET A 174 13.17 1.57 -12.07
C MET A 174 14.62 1.26 -12.48
N ALA A 175 15.56 2.18 -12.23
CA ALA A 175 16.95 2.00 -12.63
C ALA A 175 17.67 0.91 -11.82
N GLY A 176 18.58 0.17 -12.48
CA GLY A 176 19.41 -0.81 -11.81
C GLY A 176 18.75 -2.14 -11.45
N HIS A 177 17.48 -2.33 -11.83
CA HIS A 177 16.74 -3.56 -11.56
C HIS A 177 16.33 -4.28 -12.85
N SER A 178 16.26 -5.62 -12.79
CA SER A 178 15.57 -6.41 -13.81
C SER A 178 14.08 -6.02 -13.89
N PRO A 179 13.40 -6.27 -15.02
CA PRO A 179 11.95 -6.12 -15.08
C PRO A 179 11.27 -6.83 -13.90
N ARG A 180 10.31 -6.17 -13.28
CA ARG A 180 9.59 -6.67 -12.12
C ARG A 180 8.10 -6.82 -12.40
N GLY A 181 7.48 -7.85 -11.80
CA GLY A 181 6.03 -7.98 -11.66
C GLY A 181 5.54 -7.34 -10.35
N ASP A 182 4.28 -7.53 -10.00
CA ASP A 182 3.75 -7.16 -8.68
C ASP A 182 4.26 -8.08 -7.56
N GLY A 183 4.74 -9.28 -7.90
CA GLY A 183 5.33 -10.24 -6.98
C GLY A 183 4.33 -10.97 -6.08
N GLY A 184 3.03 -10.83 -6.34
CA GLY A 184 1.95 -11.28 -5.48
C GLY A 184 1.74 -10.33 -4.29
N ALA A 185 0.63 -9.60 -4.30
CA ALA A 185 0.31 -8.66 -3.24
C ALA A 185 0.07 -9.37 -1.90
N LEU A 186 0.49 -8.74 -0.82
CA LEU A 186 0.37 -9.21 0.55
C LEU A 186 -0.42 -8.21 1.39
N VAL A 187 -1.08 -8.69 2.44
CA VAL A 187 -1.64 -7.85 3.49
C VAL A 187 -1.09 -8.32 4.84
N PHE A 188 -1.01 -7.40 5.77
CA PHE A 188 -0.37 -7.60 7.06
C PHE A 188 -1.35 -7.32 8.21
N LEU A 189 -1.34 -8.20 9.20
CA LEU A 189 -2.06 -8.00 10.44
C LEU A 189 -1.06 -7.98 11.58
N PHE A 190 -0.92 -6.82 12.20
CA PHE A 190 -0.08 -6.62 13.37
C PHE A 190 -0.86 -6.89 14.65
N ASP A 191 -0.36 -7.78 15.48
CA ASP A 191 -0.74 -7.89 16.88
C ASP A 191 0.19 -6.97 17.69
N LEU A 192 -0.37 -5.88 18.20
CA LEU A 192 0.33 -4.85 18.98
C LEU A 192 -0.07 -4.95 20.46
N PRO A 193 0.73 -4.45 21.42
CA PRO A 193 0.36 -4.49 22.83
C PRO A 193 -0.95 -3.80 23.19
N ASP A 194 -1.39 -2.83 22.37
CA ASP A 194 -2.57 -1.99 22.58
C ASP A 194 -3.69 -2.17 21.56
N GLY A 195 -3.58 -3.18 20.65
CA GLY A 195 -4.64 -3.52 19.69
C GLY A 195 -4.11 -4.19 18.43
N ARG A 196 -4.97 -4.33 17.42
CA ARG A 196 -4.62 -4.97 16.14
C ARG A 196 -4.73 -3.99 14.98
N LEU A 197 -3.69 -3.94 14.15
CA LEU A 197 -3.63 -3.09 12.96
C LEU A 197 -3.56 -3.95 11.70
N PHE A 198 -4.50 -3.72 10.78
CA PHE A 198 -4.45 -4.28 9.43
C PHE A 198 -3.84 -3.25 8.46
N TYR A 199 -2.98 -3.72 7.56
CA TYR A 199 -2.37 -2.90 6.52
C TYR A 199 -2.49 -3.55 5.15
N GLN A 200 -2.98 -2.76 4.18
CA GLN A 200 -3.07 -3.08 2.77
C GLN A 200 -2.60 -1.89 1.93
N ASP A 201 -1.71 -2.15 0.99
CA ASP A 201 -1.06 -1.15 0.16
C ASP A 201 -1.73 -0.93 -1.20
N THR A 202 -2.46 -1.91 -1.73
CA THR A 202 -3.10 -1.87 -3.05
C THR A 202 -4.56 -2.31 -3.01
N SER A 203 -5.39 -1.81 -3.94
CA SER A 203 -6.84 -2.04 -3.94
C SER A 203 -7.21 -3.42 -4.48
N GLY A 204 -6.92 -4.48 -3.71
CA GLY A 204 -7.31 -5.83 -4.05
C GLY A 204 -7.39 -6.75 -2.83
N HIS A 205 -8.27 -7.74 -2.83
CA HIS A 205 -8.39 -8.67 -1.72
C HIS A 205 -9.03 -10.01 -2.09
N TRP A 206 -8.73 -11.01 -1.27
CA TRP A 206 -9.50 -12.24 -1.16
C TRP A 206 -10.52 -12.10 -0.02
N SER A 207 -11.82 -12.15 -0.36
CA SER A 207 -12.91 -12.02 0.63
C SER A 207 -12.82 -13.07 1.74
N GLY A 208 -12.38 -14.30 1.39
CA GLY A 208 -12.18 -15.39 2.35
C GLY A 208 -11.08 -15.11 3.36
N VAL A 209 -10.03 -14.37 2.97
CA VAL A 209 -8.94 -13.97 3.85
C VAL A 209 -9.40 -12.87 4.82
N LEU A 210 -9.98 -11.77 4.29
CA LEU A 210 -10.32 -10.61 5.12
C LEU A 210 -11.38 -10.90 6.18
N ARG A 211 -12.32 -11.81 5.89
CA ARG A 211 -13.52 -12.07 6.71
C ARG A 211 -13.24 -12.35 8.20
N ASP A 212 -12.09 -12.95 8.53
CA ASP A 212 -11.80 -13.42 9.88
C ASP A 212 -10.71 -12.63 10.60
N LEU A 213 -10.17 -11.57 10.00
CA LEU A 213 -9.01 -10.86 10.55
C LEU A 213 -9.34 -9.98 11.77
N ARG A 214 -10.46 -9.26 11.78
CA ARG A 214 -10.95 -8.44 12.92
C ARG A 214 -9.90 -7.48 13.51
N PRO A 215 -9.34 -6.55 12.75
CA PRO A 215 -8.47 -5.52 13.31
C PRO A 215 -9.27 -4.46 14.10
N ASP A 216 -8.61 -3.74 15.02
CA ASP A 216 -9.15 -2.52 15.63
C ASP A 216 -9.03 -1.33 14.67
N VAL A 217 -7.89 -1.24 13.97
CA VAL A 217 -7.59 -0.22 12.96
C VAL A 217 -7.29 -0.92 11.64
N ALA A 218 -7.89 -0.43 10.55
CA ALA A 218 -7.58 -0.92 9.20
C ALA A 218 -7.08 0.21 8.30
N ILE A 219 -5.87 0.06 7.77
CA ILE A 219 -5.36 0.87 6.66
C ILE A 219 -5.71 0.14 5.37
N VAL A 220 -6.52 0.77 4.50
CA VAL A 220 -7.01 0.19 3.26
C VAL A 220 -6.70 1.10 2.08
N ALA A 221 -6.26 0.52 0.97
CA ALA A 221 -5.98 1.28 -0.24
C ALA A 221 -7.26 1.78 -0.91
N ALA A 222 -7.22 3.02 -1.41
CA ALA A 222 -8.34 3.70 -2.03
C ALA A 222 -7.92 4.39 -3.35
N ALA A 223 -7.42 3.59 -4.30
CA ALA A 223 -7.01 4.05 -5.63
C ALA A 223 -7.30 3.02 -6.70
N GLY A 224 -7.55 3.47 -7.91
CA GLY A 224 -7.73 2.63 -9.09
C GLY A 224 -8.95 1.73 -9.03
N ARG A 225 -8.99 0.70 -9.87
CA ARG A 225 -10.08 -0.26 -9.92
C ARG A 225 -9.83 -1.44 -9.00
N GLY A 226 -10.67 -1.58 -7.97
CA GLY A 226 -10.53 -2.63 -6.98
C GLY A 226 -10.68 -4.04 -7.56
N ASN A 227 -9.81 -4.95 -7.09
CA ASN A 227 -9.84 -6.38 -7.40
C ASN A 227 -10.54 -7.13 -6.26
N VAL A 228 -11.63 -7.80 -6.56
CA VAL A 228 -12.39 -8.60 -5.60
C VAL A 228 -12.37 -10.06 -6.03
N ASP A 229 -11.68 -10.89 -5.26
CA ASP A 229 -11.59 -12.34 -5.51
C ASP A 229 -11.07 -12.70 -6.92
N GLY A 230 -10.19 -11.86 -7.50
CA GLY A 230 -9.58 -12.06 -8.81
C GLY A 230 -10.25 -11.32 -9.96
N GLU A 231 -11.33 -10.59 -9.71
CA GLU A 231 -12.09 -9.87 -10.75
C GLU A 231 -12.26 -8.38 -10.40
N PRO A 232 -12.33 -7.48 -11.40
CA PRO A 232 -12.58 -6.07 -11.17
C PRO A 232 -13.91 -5.84 -10.46
N ILE A 233 -13.92 -4.96 -9.47
CA ILE A 233 -15.17 -4.56 -8.81
C ILE A 233 -16.21 -4.10 -9.86
N GLN A 234 -17.41 -4.66 -9.81
CA GLN A 234 -18.56 -4.15 -10.54
C GLN A 234 -19.26 -3.12 -9.67
N GLY A 235 -18.85 -1.85 -9.81
CA GLY A 235 -19.30 -0.76 -8.96
C GLY A 235 -18.29 0.37 -8.90
N SER A 236 -18.27 1.07 -7.78
CA SER A 236 -17.38 2.21 -7.52
C SER A 236 -16.24 1.84 -6.56
N LEU A 237 -15.20 2.70 -6.52
CA LEU A 237 -14.13 2.59 -5.53
C LEU A 237 -14.67 2.72 -4.09
N ALA A 238 -15.66 3.58 -3.86
CA ALA A 238 -16.33 3.70 -2.57
C ALA A 238 -16.96 2.36 -2.14
N ARG A 239 -17.64 1.66 -3.05
CA ARG A 239 -18.20 0.32 -2.77
C ARG A 239 -17.12 -0.72 -2.51
N PHE A 240 -15.97 -0.62 -3.17
CA PHE A 240 -14.83 -1.51 -2.92
C PHE A 240 -14.32 -1.34 -1.49
N VAL A 241 -14.06 -0.10 -1.06
CA VAL A 241 -13.62 0.20 0.31
C VAL A 241 -14.68 -0.23 1.34
N GLY A 242 -15.96 0.12 1.10
CA GLY A 242 -17.06 -0.29 1.97
C GLY A 242 -17.15 -1.81 2.15
N ARG A 243 -16.96 -2.59 1.07
CA ARG A 243 -16.92 -4.06 1.14
C ARG A 243 -15.79 -4.58 2.03
N GLN A 244 -14.60 -3.99 1.94
CA GLN A 244 -13.49 -4.37 2.82
C GLN A 244 -13.78 -4.06 4.29
N VAL A 245 -14.34 -2.87 4.55
CA VAL A 245 -14.72 -2.45 5.91
C VAL A 245 -15.79 -3.37 6.49
N ASP A 246 -16.78 -3.79 5.72
CA ASP A 246 -17.80 -4.77 6.16
C ASP A 246 -17.18 -6.15 6.49
N LEU A 247 -16.20 -6.60 5.71
CA LEU A 247 -15.49 -7.87 5.96
C LEU A 247 -14.59 -7.79 7.20
N LEU A 248 -13.79 -6.73 7.34
CA LEU A 248 -12.80 -6.54 8.41
C LEU A 248 -13.43 -6.13 9.73
N ARG A 249 -14.51 -5.31 9.69
CA ARG A 249 -15.23 -4.73 10.85
C ARG A 249 -14.32 -3.97 11.83
N PRO A 250 -13.48 -3.06 11.36
CA PRO A 250 -12.61 -2.28 12.22
C PRO A 250 -13.40 -1.20 12.97
N ARG A 251 -12.83 -0.65 14.05
CA ARG A 251 -13.34 0.54 14.73
C ARG A 251 -12.88 1.82 14.06
N THR A 252 -11.67 1.80 13.48
CA THR A 252 -11.09 2.92 12.75
C THR A 252 -10.60 2.47 11.37
N VAL A 253 -10.97 3.23 10.36
CA VAL A 253 -10.50 3.08 8.97
C VAL A 253 -9.57 4.24 8.65
N ILE A 254 -8.43 3.96 8.02
CA ILE A 254 -7.50 4.92 7.46
C ILE A 254 -7.36 4.58 5.99
N LEU A 255 -7.37 5.59 5.13
CA LEU A 255 -7.13 5.38 3.69
C LEU A 255 -5.65 5.51 3.37
N SER A 256 -5.20 4.74 2.39
CA SER A 256 -3.89 4.87 1.76
C SER A 256 -4.03 4.98 0.25
N HIS A 257 -2.97 5.40 -0.42
CA HIS A 257 -2.88 5.42 -1.88
C HIS A 257 -3.91 6.34 -2.57
N HIS A 258 -4.44 7.34 -1.85
CA HIS A 258 -5.54 8.19 -2.32
C HIS A 258 -5.12 9.62 -2.67
N ASP A 259 -3.82 9.95 -2.53
CA ASP A 259 -3.22 11.22 -2.93
C ASP A 259 -2.71 11.21 -4.38
N ASP A 260 -2.41 12.37 -4.94
CA ASP A 260 -1.75 12.50 -6.25
C ASP A 260 -0.24 12.30 -6.10
N TRP A 261 0.17 11.04 -5.98
CA TRP A 261 1.55 10.64 -5.71
C TRP A 261 2.45 10.57 -6.96
N LEU A 262 1.88 10.51 -8.17
CA LEU A 262 2.58 10.55 -9.45
C LEU A 262 1.74 11.35 -10.46
N PRO A 263 1.96 12.67 -10.58
CA PRO A 263 1.19 13.54 -11.48
C PRO A 263 1.17 13.04 -12.92
N GLY A 264 -0.04 13.01 -13.52
CA GLY A 264 -0.29 12.44 -14.84
C GLY A 264 -0.69 10.98 -14.85
N PHE A 265 -0.52 10.27 -13.73
CA PHE A 265 -0.99 8.89 -13.53
C PHE A 265 -1.98 8.78 -12.37
N SER A 266 -1.58 9.24 -11.20
CA SER A 266 -2.45 9.25 -10.02
C SER A 266 -3.34 10.50 -9.98
N VAL A 267 -4.36 10.45 -9.16
CA VAL A 267 -5.25 11.57 -8.89
C VAL A 267 -5.55 11.66 -7.40
N ASP A 268 -5.81 12.86 -6.93
CA ASP A 268 -6.33 13.06 -5.57
C ASP A 268 -7.78 12.55 -5.51
N THR A 269 -8.00 11.51 -4.72
CA THR A 269 -9.31 10.82 -4.63
C THR A 269 -10.27 11.62 -3.77
N ASP A 270 -11.47 11.95 -4.27
CA ASP A 270 -12.53 12.48 -3.43
C ASP A 270 -12.95 11.46 -2.37
N VAL A 271 -12.68 11.77 -1.11
CA VAL A 271 -12.95 10.88 0.03
C VAL A 271 -14.43 10.88 0.45
N ALA A 272 -15.23 11.87 0.03
CA ALA A 272 -16.61 12.00 0.49
C ALA A 272 -17.50 10.78 0.16
N PRO A 273 -17.52 10.23 -1.07
CA PRO A 273 -18.28 9.02 -1.38
C PRO A 273 -17.82 7.79 -0.56
N ILE A 274 -16.52 7.70 -0.26
CA ILE A 274 -15.96 6.60 0.56
C ILE A 274 -16.45 6.73 2.01
N ARG A 275 -16.44 7.94 2.56
CA ARG A 275 -16.95 8.24 3.92
C ARG A 275 -18.42 7.85 4.06
N ASP A 276 -19.24 8.24 3.09
CA ASP A 276 -20.66 7.95 3.06
C ASP A 276 -20.92 6.44 3.00
N GLU A 277 -20.17 5.72 2.18
CA GLU A 277 -20.29 4.26 2.07
C GLU A 277 -19.82 3.55 3.34
N ILE A 278 -18.73 3.98 3.98
CA ILE A 278 -18.30 3.45 5.30
C ILE A 278 -19.41 3.67 6.34
N ALA A 279 -19.97 4.87 6.43
CA ALA A 279 -21.06 5.17 7.35
C ALA A 279 -22.30 4.30 7.09
N ARG A 280 -22.56 3.96 5.83
CA ARG A 280 -23.68 3.08 5.44
C ARG A 280 -23.47 1.62 5.85
N VAL A 281 -22.27 1.06 5.63
CA VAL A 281 -22.01 -0.38 5.86
C VAL A 281 -21.53 -0.70 7.28
N ALA A 282 -20.89 0.28 7.94
CA ALA A 282 -20.31 0.13 9.28
C ALA A 282 -20.50 1.42 10.10
N PRO A 283 -21.73 1.75 10.52
CA PRO A 283 -22.04 3.03 11.19
C PRO A 283 -21.31 3.24 12.52
N GLY A 284 -20.68 2.21 13.07
CA GLY A 284 -19.83 2.29 14.27
C GLY A 284 -18.34 2.50 13.97
N ALA A 285 -17.92 2.44 12.72
CA ALA A 285 -16.55 2.67 12.32
C ALA A 285 -16.29 4.17 12.07
N ARG A 286 -15.12 4.64 12.49
CA ARG A 286 -14.68 6.03 12.23
C ARG A 286 -13.68 6.03 11.06
N LEU A 287 -13.93 6.86 10.04
CA LEU A 287 -12.89 7.23 9.08
C LEU A 287 -11.96 8.27 9.73
N LEU A 288 -10.69 7.95 9.85
CA LEU A 288 -9.63 8.83 10.33
C LEU A 288 -8.79 9.30 9.13
N GLU A 289 -8.98 10.55 8.75
CA GLU A 289 -8.17 11.20 7.72
C GLU A 289 -6.88 11.71 8.33
N LEU A 290 -5.74 11.32 7.75
CA LEU A 290 -4.41 11.71 8.21
C LEU A 290 -3.88 12.87 7.36
N GLY A 291 -3.23 13.84 8.02
CA GLY A 291 -2.28 14.72 7.37
C GLY A 291 -0.91 14.04 7.23
N TYR A 292 -0.04 14.65 6.42
CA TYR A 292 1.33 14.13 6.26
C TYR A 292 2.16 14.36 7.53
N LEU A 293 2.78 13.30 8.05
CA LEU A 293 3.74 13.30 9.18
C LEU A 293 3.18 13.86 10.50
N ASP A 294 1.89 13.68 10.76
CA ASP A 294 1.22 14.26 11.96
C ASP A 294 1.46 13.48 13.25
N ALA A 295 2.16 12.34 13.19
CA ALA A 295 2.37 11.43 14.32
C ALA A 295 1.06 11.10 15.07
N THR A 296 0.01 10.79 14.32
CA THR A 296 -1.34 10.62 14.81
C THR A 296 -1.45 9.38 15.71
N PRO A 297 -1.94 9.50 16.97
CA PRO A 297 -2.24 8.33 17.81
C PRO A 297 -3.38 7.53 17.19
N ILE A 298 -3.17 6.22 16.99
CA ILE A 298 -4.17 5.31 16.40
C ILE A 298 -4.62 4.22 17.37
N LEU A 299 -3.88 3.94 18.43
CA LEU A 299 -4.18 3.01 19.52
C LEU A 299 -3.59 3.53 20.84
N PRO A 300 -4.18 3.18 22.02
CA PRO A 300 -5.47 2.47 22.17
C PRO A 300 -6.66 3.32 21.72
N LEU A 301 -7.77 2.68 21.37
CA LEU A 301 -9.02 3.32 20.93
C LEU A 301 -9.89 3.76 22.11
#